data_79230c8d96abac59afaf6bbcf136b8c8
#
_entry.id   79230c8d96abac59afaf6bbcf136b8c8
#
_cell.length_a   1.000
_cell.length_b   1.000
_cell.length_c   1.000
_cell.angle_alpha   90.00
_cell.angle_beta   90.00
_cell.angle_gamma   90.00
#
_symmetry.space_group_name_H-M   'P 1'
#
loop_
_entity.id
_entity.type
_entity.pdbx_description
1 polymer ?
#
loop_
_entity_poly.entity_id
_entity_poly.type
_entity_poly.pdbx_seq_one_letter_code
_entity_poly.pdbx_strand_id
1 'polypeptide(L)'
;MASPLLARHGAVAATGPDEGVAWHYGDPVAEQRALARGAAVVDQSHLGVVRVAGPDRLRWLHDITSQDLASLRPRTSTELFVLSPQGHVEHAAGVVDDGEATWLVTEASHAGPLAAWLDRMKFMLRVEITDATAQWAALGEPVAAEGAPGGPLTWWDTWPRVAAGGTRYGPGEDVHPGAQRPWRLVLVPRESLAAEVAAREAAGARLAGTWATEALRVEAYRPRLAREVDHRTIPHELDWLRTAVHLHKGCYRGQETIARVHNLGRPPRRLVFLHLDGSGHVQPEAGAEVLLDGRAVGTLTSVARHHELGPVGLAVVKRSVPEDAELVVAGDVSGERVEVAAAQEVVVPGEGVSADRPAARGPLTRGLSAPGSLGPAL
;
A
#
# COMPACT_ATOMS: atom_id res chain seq x y z
N MET A 1 6.62 3.60 20.36
CA MET A 1 6.10 4.34 21.54
C MET A 1 4.65 3.98 21.77
N ALA A 2 4.25 3.69 23.01
CA ALA A 2 2.85 3.39 23.30
C ALA A 2 1.97 4.65 23.25
N SER A 3 0.78 4.52 22.68
CA SER A 3 -0.22 5.59 22.63
C SER A 3 -0.83 5.85 24.01
N PRO A 4 -1.08 7.11 24.39
CA PRO A 4 -1.84 7.42 25.61
C PRO A 4 -3.27 6.88 25.60
N LEU A 5 -3.81 6.58 24.41
CA LEU A 5 -5.17 6.05 24.26
C LEU A 5 -5.31 4.58 24.68
N LEU A 6 -4.20 3.86 24.88
CA LEU A 6 -4.22 2.52 25.49
C LEU A 6 -4.70 2.52 26.95
N ALA A 7 -4.69 3.67 27.62
CA ALA A 7 -5.26 3.82 28.95
C ALA A 7 -6.79 3.96 28.96
N ARG A 8 -7.44 4.04 27.80
CA ARG A 8 -8.90 4.13 27.68
C ARG A 8 -9.57 2.83 28.13
N HIS A 9 -10.72 2.96 28.77
CA HIS A 9 -11.52 1.81 29.15
C HIS A 9 -11.89 0.95 27.92
N GLY A 10 -11.73 -0.35 28.04
CA GLY A 10 -12.00 -1.32 26.96
C GLY A 10 -10.93 -1.42 25.90
N ALA A 11 -9.84 -0.64 25.99
CA ALA A 11 -8.73 -0.73 25.04
C ALA A 11 -8.00 -2.09 25.19
N VAL A 12 -7.84 -2.78 24.08
CA VAL A 12 -7.03 -3.98 23.95
C VAL A 12 -5.86 -3.64 23.03
N ALA A 13 -4.63 -3.84 23.49
CA ALA A 13 -3.44 -3.49 22.72
C ALA A 13 -3.31 -4.36 21.46
N ALA A 14 -2.90 -3.75 20.37
CA ALA A 14 -2.52 -4.45 19.15
C ALA A 14 -1.12 -5.08 19.27
N THR A 15 -0.83 -6.04 18.41
CA THR A 15 0.46 -6.74 18.32
C THR A 15 1.03 -6.66 16.90
N GLY A 16 2.30 -7.05 16.75
CA GLY A 16 2.97 -7.07 15.45
C GLY A 16 3.15 -5.67 14.85
N PRO A 17 2.80 -5.44 13.57
CA PRO A 17 3.00 -4.14 12.91
C PRO A 17 2.25 -2.98 13.56
N ASP A 18 1.17 -3.26 14.29
CA ASP A 18 0.32 -2.26 14.94
C ASP A 18 0.64 -2.08 16.42
N GLU A 19 1.75 -2.65 16.90
CA GLU A 19 2.14 -2.51 18.30
C GLU A 19 2.26 -1.04 18.72
N GLY A 20 1.73 -0.73 19.90
CA GLY A 20 1.74 0.61 20.48
C GLY A 20 0.42 1.36 20.38
N VAL A 21 -0.58 0.84 19.67
CA VAL A 21 -1.95 1.38 19.62
C VAL A 21 -2.98 0.32 19.99
N ALA A 22 -4.24 0.69 20.08
CA ALA A 22 -5.31 -0.27 20.41
C ALA A 22 -5.73 -1.09 19.19
N TRP A 23 -5.86 -2.39 19.40
CA TRP A 23 -6.51 -3.33 18.48
C TRP A 23 -8.01 -3.02 18.37
N HIS A 24 -8.67 -2.79 19.51
CA HIS A 24 -10.04 -2.30 19.59
C HIS A 24 -10.30 -1.65 20.97
N TYR A 25 -11.43 -0.98 21.13
CA TYR A 25 -11.89 -0.32 22.37
C TYR A 25 -13.14 -0.97 22.97
N GLY A 26 -13.27 -2.31 22.81
CA GLY A 26 -14.30 -3.13 23.47
C GLY A 26 -15.38 -3.67 22.55
N ASP A 27 -15.73 -2.97 21.47
CA ASP A 27 -16.71 -3.45 20.49
C ASP A 27 -16.20 -3.31 19.06
N PRO A 28 -15.32 -4.26 18.63
CA PRO A 28 -14.65 -4.17 17.34
C PRO A 28 -15.61 -4.18 16.14
N VAL A 29 -16.76 -4.85 16.24
CA VAL A 29 -17.75 -4.88 15.16
C VAL A 29 -18.47 -3.52 15.02
N ALA A 30 -18.85 -2.90 16.13
CA ALA A 30 -19.46 -1.57 16.10
C ALA A 30 -18.46 -0.49 15.70
N GLU A 31 -17.18 -0.62 16.09
CA GLU A 31 -16.08 0.24 15.64
C GLU A 31 -15.90 0.15 14.13
N GLN A 32 -15.87 -1.05 13.57
CA GLN A 32 -15.73 -1.29 12.14
C GLN A 32 -16.92 -0.73 11.34
N ARG A 33 -18.16 -0.94 11.83
CA ARG A 33 -19.37 -0.36 11.22
C ARG A 33 -19.37 1.17 11.25
N ALA A 34 -18.88 1.78 12.34
CA ALA A 34 -18.76 3.23 12.43
C ALA A 34 -17.74 3.75 11.42
N LEU A 35 -16.59 3.06 11.30
CA LEU A 35 -15.54 3.37 10.35
C LEU A 35 -16.05 3.26 8.90
N ALA A 36 -16.74 2.18 8.55
CA ALA A 36 -17.30 1.95 7.22
C ALA A 36 -18.33 3.03 6.81
N ARG A 37 -19.02 3.64 7.80
CA ARG A 37 -19.99 4.72 7.56
C ARG A 37 -19.39 6.13 7.59
N GLY A 38 -18.08 6.27 7.72
CA GLY A 38 -17.44 7.58 7.78
C GLY A 38 -17.55 8.29 9.15
N ALA A 39 -17.95 7.58 10.21
CA ALA A 39 -18.26 8.14 11.53
C ALA A 39 -17.28 7.66 12.62
N ALA A 40 -16.00 7.51 12.27
CA ALA A 40 -14.99 7.09 13.24
C ALA A 40 -13.64 7.80 13.02
N VAL A 41 -12.83 7.78 14.06
CA VAL A 41 -11.42 8.18 14.07
C VAL A 41 -10.59 7.02 14.61
N VAL A 42 -9.41 6.82 14.06
CA VAL A 42 -8.49 5.74 14.45
C VAL A 42 -7.15 6.31 14.86
N ASP A 43 -6.64 5.84 15.99
CA ASP A 43 -5.27 6.11 16.39
C ASP A 43 -4.30 5.29 15.52
N GLN A 44 -3.57 5.99 14.66
CA GLN A 44 -2.52 5.45 13.79
C GLN A 44 -1.12 5.93 14.24
N SER A 45 -0.98 6.30 15.53
CA SER A 45 0.27 6.88 16.07
C SER A 45 1.43 5.87 16.16
N HIS A 46 1.17 4.59 15.86
CA HIS A 46 2.21 3.58 15.65
C HIS A 46 2.94 3.75 14.31
N LEU A 47 2.38 4.49 13.35
CA LEU A 47 3.08 4.76 12.09
C LEU A 47 4.30 5.66 12.29
N GLY A 48 5.29 5.46 11.43
CA GLY A 48 6.49 6.27 11.39
C GLY A 48 6.31 7.51 10.54
N VAL A 49 6.96 8.60 10.94
CA VAL A 49 6.93 9.88 10.23
C VAL A 49 8.36 10.35 9.97
N VAL A 50 8.72 10.52 8.69
CA VAL A 50 10.02 11.10 8.30
C VAL A 50 9.78 12.47 7.67
N ARG A 51 10.48 13.48 8.16
CA ARG A 51 10.43 14.84 7.64
C ARG A 51 11.68 15.13 6.81
N VAL A 52 11.47 15.66 5.60
CA VAL A 52 12.54 16.09 4.70
C VAL A 52 12.36 17.57 4.41
N ALA A 53 13.24 18.43 4.94
CA ALA A 53 13.23 19.87 4.76
C ALA A 53 14.32 20.33 3.79
N GLY A 54 14.22 21.57 3.34
CA GLY A 54 15.24 22.20 2.50
C GLY A 54 14.80 22.43 1.05
N PRO A 55 15.47 23.37 0.37
CA PRO A 55 15.04 23.83 -0.94
C PRO A 55 15.20 22.79 -2.04
N ASP A 56 16.10 21.83 -1.88
CA ASP A 56 16.39 20.83 -2.90
C ASP A 56 15.52 19.56 -2.74
N ARG A 57 14.66 19.44 -1.70
CA ARG A 57 13.94 18.24 -1.27
C ARG A 57 13.09 17.59 -2.37
N LEU A 58 12.24 18.35 -3.02
CA LEU A 58 11.30 17.78 -4.01
C LEU A 58 12.03 17.26 -5.23
N ARG A 59 13.00 18.02 -5.75
CA ARG A 59 13.80 17.61 -6.90
C ARG A 59 14.63 16.39 -6.56
N TRP A 60 15.27 16.40 -5.41
CA TRP A 60 16.08 15.27 -4.98
C TRP A 60 15.27 13.99 -4.71
N LEU A 61 14.15 14.08 -3.99
CA LEU A 61 13.25 12.94 -3.78
C LEU A 61 12.71 12.40 -5.11
N HIS A 62 12.40 13.30 -6.07
CA HIS A 62 12.05 12.90 -7.43
C HIS A 62 13.15 12.05 -8.06
N ASP A 63 14.41 12.44 -7.97
CA ASP A 63 15.51 11.76 -8.65
C ASP A 63 15.82 10.37 -8.05
N ILE A 64 15.57 10.14 -6.76
CA ILE A 64 15.94 8.90 -6.06
C ILE A 64 14.79 7.94 -5.76
N THR A 65 13.54 8.34 -5.98
CA THR A 65 12.35 7.51 -5.68
C THR A 65 11.50 7.25 -6.93
N SER A 66 10.51 6.38 -6.82
CA SER A 66 9.69 5.93 -7.95
C SER A 66 8.66 6.94 -8.45
N GLN A 67 8.35 8.00 -7.68
CA GLN A 67 7.25 8.93 -7.97
C GLN A 67 7.76 10.28 -8.49
N ASP A 68 6.96 10.98 -9.31
CA ASP A 68 7.23 12.36 -9.70
C ASP A 68 6.88 13.32 -8.55
N LEU A 69 7.91 13.81 -7.88
CA LEU A 69 7.79 14.79 -6.80
C LEU A 69 8.27 16.19 -7.20
N ALA A 70 8.93 16.33 -8.36
CA ALA A 70 9.44 17.63 -8.79
C ALA A 70 8.32 18.65 -9.04
N SER A 71 7.14 18.16 -9.43
CA SER A 71 5.94 18.95 -9.68
C SER A 71 4.91 18.92 -8.56
N LEU A 72 5.22 18.25 -7.43
CA LEU A 72 4.29 18.10 -6.30
C LEU A 72 3.93 19.48 -5.71
N ARG A 73 2.65 19.81 -5.72
CA ARG A 73 2.14 21.05 -5.15
C ARG A 73 1.99 20.91 -3.62
N PRO A 74 2.17 22.00 -2.87
CA PRO A 74 1.89 21.97 -1.44
C PRO A 74 0.49 21.43 -1.14
N ARG A 75 0.38 20.59 -0.11
CA ARG A 75 -0.85 19.92 0.37
C ARG A 75 -1.49 18.94 -0.61
N THR A 76 -0.79 18.59 -1.68
CA THR A 76 -1.15 17.47 -2.54
C THR A 76 -0.50 16.19 -2.02
N SER A 77 -1.26 15.11 -1.99
CA SER A 77 -0.81 13.81 -1.52
C SER A 77 -0.44 12.89 -2.65
N THR A 78 0.57 12.06 -2.43
CA THR A 78 0.97 10.98 -3.33
C THR A 78 1.59 9.84 -2.52
N GLU A 79 2.15 8.84 -3.20
CA GLU A 79 2.94 7.77 -2.61
C GLU A 79 4.25 7.59 -3.38
N LEU A 80 5.25 7.03 -2.72
CA LEU A 80 6.52 6.68 -3.34
C LEU A 80 7.04 5.34 -2.85
N PHE A 81 7.91 4.76 -3.66
CA PHE A 81 8.80 3.67 -3.25
C PHE A 81 10.26 4.10 -3.31
N VAL A 82 11.04 3.54 -2.38
CA VAL A 82 12.45 3.29 -2.57
C VAL A 82 12.59 1.85 -3.03
N LEU A 83 13.15 1.65 -4.21
CA LEU A 83 13.31 0.32 -4.81
C LEU A 83 14.76 -0.13 -4.75
N SER A 84 14.98 -1.45 -4.71
CA SER A 84 16.31 -2.04 -4.95
C SER A 84 16.71 -1.87 -6.44
N PRO A 85 17.99 -2.10 -6.82
CA PRO A 85 18.39 -2.13 -8.22
C PRO A 85 17.62 -3.17 -9.06
N GLN A 86 17.09 -4.22 -8.41
CA GLN A 86 16.28 -5.27 -9.03
C GLN A 86 14.77 -4.91 -9.08
N GLY A 87 14.38 -3.72 -8.61
CA GLY A 87 13.00 -3.25 -8.60
C GLY A 87 12.14 -3.80 -7.46
N HIS A 88 12.75 -4.41 -6.44
CA HIS A 88 12.03 -4.85 -5.24
C HIS A 88 11.73 -3.66 -4.32
N VAL A 89 10.59 -3.68 -3.66
CA VAL A 89 10.18 -2.63 -2.72
C VAL A 89 11.01 -2.73 -1.44
N GLU A 90 11.86 -1.74 -1.18
CA GLU A 90 12.63 -1.61 0.07
C GLU A 90 11.89 -0.74 1.09
N HIS A 91 11.30 0.38 0.64
CA HIS A 91 10.44 1.24 1.45
C HIS A 91 9.24 1.73 0.64
N ALA A 92 8.13 1.97 1.32
CA ALA A 92 6.94 2.62 0.81
C ALA A 92 6.52 3.73 1.78
N ALA A 93 6.09 4.86 1.26
CA ALA A 93 5.60 5.96 2.09
C ALA A 93 4.49 6.75 1.40
N GLY A 94 3.47 7.12 2.18
CA GLY A 94 2.56 8.19 1.83
C GLY A 94 3.28 9.53 1.93
N VAL A 95 3.03 10.44 1.01
CA VAL A 95 3.79 11.70 0.86
C VAL A 95 2.85 12.90 0.82
N VAL A 96 3.15 13.89 1.62
CA VAL A 96 2.55 15.23 1.53
C VAL A 96 3.62 16.29 1.74
N ASP A 97 3.56 17.39 0.97
CA ASP A 97 4.45 18.54 1.13
C ASP A 97 3.66 19.72 1.69
N ASP A 98 4.20 20.43 2.68
CA ASP A 98 3.53 21.60 3.29
C ASP A 98 4.00 22.95 2.70
N GLY A 99 4.95 22.91 1.76
CA GLY A 99 5.63 24.07 1.17
C GLY A 99 7.03 24.30 1.74
N GLU A 100 7.31 23.85 2.95
CA GLU A 100 8.62 23.98 3.64
C GLU A 100 9.31 22.62 3.79
N ALA A 101 8.55 21.58 4.04
CA ALA A 101 9.02 20.22 4.22
C ALA A 101 8.11 19.21 3.52
N THR A 102 8.69 18.09 3.11
CA THR A 102 7.99 16.90 2.65
C THR A 102 7.89 15.90 3.80
N TRP A 103 6.69 15.42 4.07
CA TRP A 103 6.36 14.48 5.13
C TRP A 103 6.09 13.12 4.53
N LEU A 104 6.81 12.13 5.02
CA LEU A 104 6.71 10.74 4.59
C LEU A 104 6.12 9.93 5.73
N VAL A 105 4.95 9.32 5.50
CA VAL A 105 4.31 8.43 6.47
C VAL A 105 4.54 6.98 6.03
N THR A 106 5.11 6.18 6.92
CA THR A 106 5.50 4.79 6.64
C THR A 106 5.26 3.89 7.85
N GLU A 107 5.63 2.63 7.77
CA GLU A 107 5.61 1.72 8.93
C GLU A 107 6.65 2.15 9.98
N ALA A 108 6.34 1.98 11.25
CA ALA A 108 7.26 2.35 12.34
C ALA A 108 8.65 1.73 12.19
N SER A 109 8.71 0.44 11.83
CA SER A 109 9.97 -0.28 11.62
C SER A 109 10.79 0.23 10.43
N HIS A 110 10.15 0.99 9.52
CA HIS A 110 10.79 1.54 8.32
C HIS A 110 11.19 3.00 8.46
N ALA A 111 10.69 3.76 9.44
CA ALA A 111 10.99 5.20 9.57
C ALA A 111 12.48 5.49 9.76
N GLY A 112 13.10 4.87 10.75
CA GLY A 112 14.54 5.01 10.99
C GLY A 112 15.41 4.52 9.82
N PRO A 113 15.21 3.30 9.28
CA PRO A 113 15.91 2.82 8.10
C PRO A 113 15.73 3.71 6.86
N LEU A 114 14.52 4.22 6.60
CA LEU A 114 14.25 5.16 5.51
C LEU A 114 15.00 6.48 5.72
N ALA A 115 14.91 7.08 6.91
CA ALA A 115 15.63 8.30 7.23
C ALA A 115 17.15 8.14 7.06
N ALA A 116 17.71 7.02 7.54
CA ALA A 116 19.12 6.70 7.38
C ALA A 116 19.53 6.46 5.92
N TRP A 117 18.67 5.84 5.11
CA TRP A 117 18.91 5.66 3.68
C TRP A 117 18.90 7.02 2.96
N LEU A 118 17.90 7.85 3.21
CA LEU A 118 17.80 9.20 2.66
C LEU A 118 19.02 10.05 3.06
N ASP A 119 19.46 9.99 4.31
CA ASP A 119 20.60 10.75 4.78
C ASP A 119 21.91 10.37 4.06
N ARG A 120 22.10 9.10 3.75
CA ARG A 120 23.25 8.64 2.94
C ARG A 120 23.17 9.10 1.47
N MET A 121 21.96 9.34 0.93
CA MET A 121 21.75 9.70 -0.47
C MET A 121 21.77 11.22 -0.72
N LYS A 122 21.76 12.05 0.31
CA LYS A 122 21.65 13.52 0.15
C LYS A 122 22.91 14.21 -0.41
N PHE A 123 24.09 13.58 -0.24
CA PHE A 123 25.38 14.12 -0.70
C PHE A 123 25.59 15.58 -0.24
N MET A 124 25.79 16.52 -1.18
CA MET A 124 25.99 17.94 -0.91
C MET A 124 24.70 18.77 -1.10
N LEU A 125 23.54 18.13 -1.22
CA LEU A 125 22.26 18.80 -1.40
C LEU A 125 21.78 19.46 -0.11
N ARG A 126 21.05 20.57 -0.25
CA ARG A 126 20.52 21.35 0.86
C ARG A 126 19.20 20.74 1.34
N VAL A 127 19.32 19.56 1.94
CA VAL A 127 18.21 18.81 2.55
C VAL A 127 18.58 18.39 3.96
N GLU A 128 17.59 18.39 4.83
CA GLU A 128 17.66 17.92 6.21
C GLU A 128 16.63 16.80 6.39
N ILE A 129 17.07 15.65 6.85
CA ILE A 129 16.23 14.48 7.07
C ILE A 129 16.12 14.23 8.57
N THR A 130 14.90 14.08 9.06
CA THR A 130 14.60 13.81 10.47
C THR A 130 13.60 12.68 10.60
N ASP A 131 13.90 11.68 11.42
CA ASP A 131 12.88 10.78 11.94
C ASP A 131 12.06 11.55 12.98
N ALA A 132 10.86 11.96 12.59
CA ALA A 132 9.96 12.78 13.39
C ALA A 132 8.92 11.95 14.15
N THR A 133 9.04 10.61 14.15
CA THR A 133 8.09 9.68 14.77
C THR A 133 7.86 9.98 16.26
N ALA A 134 8.88 10.46 16.96
CA ALA A 134 8.76 10.80 18.38
C ALA A 134 7.90 12.06 18.64
N GLN A 135 7.85 12.99 17.68
CA GLN A 135 7.18 14.29 17.81
C GLN A 135 5.80 14.31 17.15
N TRP A 136 5.57 13.47 16.15
CA TRP A 136 4.37 13.46 15.35
C TRP A 136 3.62 12.14 15.46
N ALA A 137 2.31 12.23 15.33
CA ALA A 137 1.40 11.08 15.30
C ALA A 137 0.43 11.22 14.12
N ALA A 138 -0.08 10.09 13.63
CA ALA A 138 -1.11 10.07 12.62
C ALA A 138 -2.46 9.70 13.23
N LEU A 139 -3.54 10.36 12.79
CA LEU A 139 -4.92 9.98 13.02
C LEU A 139 -5.54 9.56 11.70
N GLY A 140 -6.12 8.36 11.67
CA GLY A 140 -6.81 7.83 10.50
C GLY A 140 -8.28 8.22 10.49
N GLU A 141 -8.79 8.67 9.36
CA GLU A 141 -10.19 9.06 9.20
C GLU A 141 -10.75 8.64 7.82
N PRO A 142 -11.99 8.10 7.77
CA PRO A 142 -12.63 7.67 6.52
C PRO A 142 -13.39 8.85 5.86
N VAL A 143 -12.69 9.87 5.42
CA VAL A 143 -13.27 11.10 4.87
C VAL A 143 -12.95 11.24 3.39
N ALA A 144 -13.99 11.43 2.57
CA ALA A 144 -13.88 11.51 1.11
C ALA A 144 -13.49 12.90 0.58
N ALA A 145 -13.77 13.97 1.33
CA ALA A 145 -13.54 15.34 0.87
C ALA A 145 -12.13 15.82 1.24
N GLU A 146 -11.41 16.34 0.25
CA GLU A 146 -10.15 17.06 0.49
C GLU A 146 -10.39 18.24 1.43
N GLY A 147 -9.48 18.44 2.38
CA GLY A 147 -9.58 19.52 3.37
C GLY A 147 -9.42 20.89 2.71
N ALA A 148 -10.02 21.91 3.33
CA ALA A 148 -9.85 23.29 2.90
C ALA A 148 -8.38 23.74 2.96
N PRO A 149 -7.93 24.66 2.11
CA PRO A 149 -6.63 25.30 2.24
C PRO A 149 -6.43 25.85 3.65
N GLY A 150 -5.29 25.56 4.29
CA GLY A 150 -5.01 25.98 5.67
C GLY A 150 -5.45 24.99 6.76
N GLY A 151 -6.08 23.89 6.43
CA GLY A 151 -6.37 22.78 7.36
C GLY A 151 -5.11 22.09 7.92
N PRO A 152 -5.27 21.09 8.79
CA PRO A 152 -4.15 20.34 9.35
C PRO A 152 -3.33 19.64 8.25
N LEU A 153 -2.10 19.31 8.56
CA LEU A 153 -1.21 18.55 7.66
C LEU A 153 -1.82 17.16 7.46
N THR A 154 -2.19 16.85 6.23
CA THR A 154 -2.99 15.66 5.93
C THR A 154 -2.47 14.98 4.68
N TRP A 155 -2.18 13.68 4.79
CA TRP A 155 -1.99 12.80 3.66
C TRP A 155 -3.31 12.13 3.29
N TRP A 156 -3.69 12.22 2.03
CA TRP A 156 -4.88 11.58 1.47
C TRP A 156 -4.48 10.33 0.72
N ASP A 157 -5.06 9.21 1.06
CA ASP A 157 -4.87 7.98 0.30
C ASP A 157 -5.56 8.10 -1.05
N THR A 158 -4.77 8.05 -2.11
CA THR A 158 -5.27 8.11 -3.48
C THR A 158 -5.81 6.78 -3.99
N TRP A 159 -5.64 5.70 -3.23
CA TRP A 159 -6.15 4.37 -3.57
C TRP A 159 -7.68 4.35 -3.72
N PRO A 160 -8.24 3.72 -4.78
CA PRO A 160 -7.57 2.95 -5.84
C PRO A 160 -7.36 3.75 -7.14
N ARG A 161 -7.35 5.08 -7.10
CA ARG A 161 -7.14 5.91 -8.29
C ARG A 161 -5.78 5.66 -8.91
N VAL A 162 -5.71 5.84 -10.24
CA VAL A 162 -4.42 5.81 -10.94
C VAL A 162 -3.83 7.20 -10.91
N ALA A 163 -2.69 7.37 -10.22
CA ALA A 163 -1.96 8.63 -10.20
C ALA A 163 -1.39 8.97 -11.58
N ALA A 164 -1.06 10.25 -11.80
CA ALA A 164 -0.41 10.67 -13.05
C ALA A 164 0.85 9.82 -13.31
N GLY A 165 0.97 9.29 -14.51
CA GLY A 165 2.06 8.40 -14.91
C GLY A 165 2.05 7.01 -14.30
N GLY A 166 1.08 6.68 -13.47
CA GLY A 166 0.85 5.33 -12.94
C GLY A 166 0.13 4.43 -13.95
N THR A 167 -0.01 3.17 -13.59
CA THR A 167 -0.82 2.18 -14.33
C THR A 167 -1.43 1.16 -13.39
N ARG A 168 -2.52 0.54 -13.78
CA ARG A 168 -3.20 -0.51 -13.01
C ARG A 168 -3.02 -1.89 -13.64
N TYR A 169 -2.96 -2.88 -12.79
CA TYR A 169 -3.02 -4.30 -13.12
C TYR A 169 -4.37 -4.92 -12.71
N GLY A 170 -4.95 -4.39 -11.65
CA GLY A 170 -6.21 -4.79 -11.07
C GLY A 170 -7.45 -4.10 -11.66
N PRO A 171 -8.59 -4.16 -10.96
CA PRO A 171 -9.86 -3.60 -11.40
C PRO A 171 -9.79 -2.09 -11.69
N GLY A 172 -10.67 -1.61 -12.57
CA GLY A 172 -10.90 -0.18 -12.77
C GLY A 172 -11.44 0.49 -11.51
N GLU A 173 -11.24 1.80 -11.38
CA GLU A 173 -11.69 2.57 -10.20
C GLU A 173 -13.20 2.44 -9.97
N ASP A 174 -13.97 2.39 -11.03
CA ASP A 174 -15.44 2.31 -11.05
C ASP A 174 -16.00 1.02 -10.40
N VAL A 175 -15.24 -0.08 -10.45
CA VAL A 175 -15.62 -1.38 -9.89
C VAL A 175 -14.72 -1.83 -8.74
N HIS A 176 -13.74 -1.03 -8.37
CA HIS A 176 -12.77 -1.38 -7.33
C HIS A 176 -13.39 -1.17 -5.94
N PRO A 177 -13.37 -2.18 -5.03
CA PRO A 177 -13.99 -2.03 -3.71
C PRO A 177 -13.37 -0.87 -2.89
N GLY A 178 -12.10 -0.57 -3.08
CA GLY A 178 -11.42 0.56 -2.44
C GLY A 178 -12.00 1.93 -2.81
N ALA A 179 -12.74 2.07 -3.92
CA ALA A 179 -13.34 3.36 -4.31
C ALA A 179 -14.37 3.86 -3.29
N GLN A 180 -14.94 2.94 -2.50
CA GLN A 180 -15.89 3.26 -1.44
C GLN A 180 -15.26 3.36 -0.05
N ARG A 181 -13.93 3.34 0.02
CA ARG A 181 -13.15 3.37 1.27
C ARG A 181 -12.17 4.54 1.26
N PRO A 182 -12.66 5.81 1.21
CA PRO A 182 -11.78 6.95 1.28
C PRO A 182 -11.04 6.95 2.62
N TRP A 183 -9.77 7.32 2.59
CA TRP A 183 -8.93 7.33 3.77
C TRP A 183 -7.99 8.54 3.79
N ARG A 184 -7.79 9.09 4.98
CA ARG A 184 -6.75 10.10 5.20
C ARG A 184 -6.01 9.86 6.50
N LEU A 185 -4.79 10.35 6.56
CA LEU A 185 -3.98 10.44 7.77
C LEU A 185 -3.75 11.92 8.09
N VAL A 186 -4.26 12.37 9.21
CA VAL A 186 -4.02 13.71 9.75
C VAL A 186 -2.81 13.63 10.64
N LEU A 187 -1.75 14.37 10.29
CA LEU A 187 -0.55 14.46 11.11
C LEU A 187 -0.72 15.54 12.18
N VAL A 188 -0.53 15.15 13.42
CA VAL A 188 -0.69 16.01 14.59
C VAL A 188 0.55 15.92 15.50
N PRO A 189 0.90 16.98 16.25
CA PRO A 189 1.88 16.84 17.31
C PRO A 189 1.47 15.71 18.26
N ARG A 190 2.40 14.81 18.58
CA ARG A 190 2.11 13.62 19.40
C ARG A 190 1.53 13.98 20.77
N GLU A 191 1.98 15.09 21.36
CA GLU A 191 1.44 15.60 22.62
C GLU A 191 -0.04 16.00 22.53
N SER A 192 -0.52 16.38 21.35
CA SER A 192 -1.93 16.77 21.11
C SER A 192 -2.84 15.61 20.79
N LEU A 193 -2.31 14.37 20.59
CA LEU A 193 -3.06 13.21 20.10
C LEU A 193 -4.37 12.97 20.88
N ALA A 194 -4.31 12.96 22.21
CA ALA A 194 -5.49 12.70 23.03
C ALA A 194 -6.56 13.80 22.92
N ALA A 195 -6.13 15.06 22.83
CA ALA A 195 -7.03 16.21 22.68
C ALA A 195 -7.68 16.22 21.28
N GLU A 196 -6.91 15.87 20.25
CA GLU A 196 -7.39 15.75 18.87
C GLU A 196 -8.45 14.64 18.71
N VAL A 197 -8.25 13.50 19.37
CA VAL A 197 -9.26 12.43 19.41
C VAL A 197 -10.50 12.88 20.17
N ALA A 198 -10.34 13.49 21.35
CA ALA A 198 -11.47 13.98 22.14
C ALA A 198 -12.31 15.01 21.37
N ALA A 199 -11.69 15.87 20.57
CA ALA A 199 -12.41 16.84 19.74
C ALA A 199 -13.27 16.14 18.65
N ARG A 200 -12.76 15.07 18.05
CA ARG A 200 -13.50 14.27 17.06
C ARG A 200 -14.65 13.48 17.69
N GLU A 201 -14.42 12.92 18.87
CA GLU A 201 -15.48 12.27 19.66
C GLU A 201 -16.58 13.26 20.03
N ALA A 202 -16.24 14.47 20.44
CA ALA A 202 -17.20 15.54 20.72
C ALA A 202 -17.99 15.96 19.47
N ALA A 203 -17.38 15.82 18.28
CA ALA A 203 -18.06 16.02 16.99
C ALA A 203 -18.87 14.80 16.52
N GLY A 204 -18.94 13.72 17.32
CA GLY A 204 -19.75 12.53 17.05
C GLY A 204 -18.99 11.36 16.41
N ALA A 205 -17.68 11.44 16.22
CA ALA A 205 -16.89 10.32 15.73
C ALA A 205 -16.71 9.26 16.83
N ARG A 206 -16.76 7.99 16.45
CA ARG A 206 -16.40 6.87 17.34
C ARG A 206 -14.89 6.63 17.27
N LEU A 207 -14.24 6.48 18.41
CA LEU A 207 -12.87 5.98 18.45
C LEU A 207 -12.88 4.48 18.10
N ALA A 208 -12.06 4.09 17.13
CA ALA A 208 -11.94 2.71 16.65
C ALA A 208 -10.47 2.27 16.66
N GLY A 209 -10.25 0.97 16.83
CA GLY A 209 -8.92 0.37 16.83
C GLY A 209 -8.48 -0.14 15.45
N THR A 210 -7.24 -0.67 15.40
CA THR A 210 -6.63 -1.14 14.15
C THR A 210 -7.31 -2.37 13.57
N TRP A 211 -8.06 -3.16 14.36
CA TRP A 211 -8.89 -4.24 13.83
C TRP A 211 -9.90 -3.75 12.79
N ALA A 212 -10.52 -2.59 13.06
CA ALA A 212 -11.46 -2.00 12.13
C ALA A 212 -10.79 -1.55 10.83
N THR A 213 -9.63 -0.90 10.92
CA THR A 213 -8.89 -0.44 9.74
C THR A 213 -8.35 -1.59 8.91
N GLU A 214 -7.80 -2.63 9.54
CA GLU A 214 -7.26 -3.79 8.81
C GLU A 214 -8.37 -4.53 8.03
N ALA A 215 -9.55 -4.71 8.61
CA ALA A 215 -10.64 -5.36 7.90
C ALA A 215 -11.10 -4.57 6.66
N LEU A 216 -11.26 -3.25 6.78
CA LEU A 216 -11.66 -2.40 5.67
C LEU A 216 -10.52 -2.19 4.64
N ARG A 217 -9.25 -2.23 5.08
CA ARG A 217 -8.09 -2.22 4.18
C ARG A 217 -8.03 -3.49 3.33
N VAL A 218 -8.23 -4.65 3.95
CA VAL A 218 -8.27 -5.95 3.27
C VAL A 218 -9.41 -5.98 2.25
N GLU A 219 -10.61 -5.55 2.63
CA GLU A 219 -11.76 -5.40 1.72
C GLU A 219 -11.46 -4.48 0.54
N ALA A 220 -10.72 -3.38 0.78
CA ALA A 220 -10.32 -2.44 -0.24
C ALA A 220 -9.17 -2.93 -1.14
N TYR A 221 -8.67 -4.14 -0.97
CA TYR A 221 -7.49 -4.70 -1.66
C TYR A 221 -6.25 -3.81 -1.52
N ARG A 222 -6.19 -2.98 -0.47
CA ARG A 222 -5.12 -2.00 -0.26
C ARG A 222 -3.88 -2.68 0.31
N PRO A 223 -2.76 -2.79 -0.44
CA PRO A 223 -1.53 -3.38 0.07
C PRO A 223 -0.89 -2.48 1.14
N ARG A 224 -0.17 -3.11 2.06
CA ARG A 224 0.57 -2.48 3.14
C ARG A 224 2.00 -3.03 3.21
N LEU A 225 2.98 -2.15 3.41
CA LEU A 225 4.41 -2.53 3.40
C LEU A 225 4.74 -3.63 4.42
N ALA A 226 4.20 -3.55 5.64
CA ALA A 226 4.45 -4.53 6.69
C ALA A 226 3.70 -5.87 6.51
N ARG A 227 2.89 -6.01 5.48
CA ARG A 227 2.04 -7.19 5.27
C ARG A 227 2.29 -7.87 3.91
N GLU A 228 2.05 -7.18 2.81
CA GLU A 228 2.10 -7.75 1.46
C GLU A 228 3.50 -7.73 0.83
N VAL A 229 4.48 -7.07 1.47
CA VAL A 229 5.83 -6.91 0.90
C VAL A 229 6.82 -7.84 1.60
N ASP A 230 7.49 -8.66 0.81
CA ASP A 230 8.67 -9.42 1.18
C ASP A 230 9.92 -8.91 0.42
N HIS A 231 11.08 -9.52 0.69
CA HIS A 231 12.36 -9.13 0.08
C HIS A 231 12.42 -9.28 -1.47
N ARG A 232 11.41 -9.88 -2.10
CA ARG A 232 11.33 -10.12 -3.56
C ARG A 232 10.19 -9.37 -4.22
N THR A 233 9.33 -8.72 -3.45
CA THR A 233 8.10 -8.11 -3.95
C THR A 233 8.41 -6.96 -4.91
N ILE A 234 7.84 -7.03 -6.11
CA ILE A 234 7.80 -5.92 -7.06
C ILE A 234 6.40 -5.27 -7.06
N PRO A 235 6.28 -3.96 -7.30
CA PRO A 235 5.00 -3.24 -7.22
C PRO A 235 3.89 -3.82 -8.10
N HIS A 236 4.23 -4.46 -9.22
CA HIS A 236 3.30 -5.08 -10.15
C HIS A 236 2.46 -6.20 -9.52
N GLU A 237 3.06 -6.96 -8.60
CA GLU A 237 2.40 -8.09 -7.94
C GLU A 237 1.21 -7.67 -7.09
N LEU A 238 1.23 -6.42 -6.63
CA LEU A 238 0.29 -5.84 -5.67
C LEU A 238 -0.63 -4.78 -6.31
N ASP A 239 -0.59 -4.58 -7.61
CA ASP A 239 -1.26 -3.46 -8.30
C ASP A 239 -0.85 -2.07 -7.77
N TRP A 240 0.28 -1.98 -7.09
CA TRP A 240 0.70 -0.76 -6.38
C TRP A 240 1.44 0.24 -7.27
N LEU A 241 1.55 -0.06 -8.59
CA LEU A 241 2.02 0.92 -9.57
C LEU A 241 1.00 2.05 -9.76
N ARG A 242 -0.28 1.79 -9.44
CA ARG A 242 -1.33 2.79 -9.68
C ARG A 242 -1.12 4.08 -8.91
N THR A 243 -0.55 4.03 -7.71
CA THR A 243 -0.39 5.20 -6.84
C THR A 243 1.05 5.61 -6.61
N ALA A 244 2.00 4.66 -6.61
CA ALA A 244 3.33 4.89 -6.08
C ALA A 244 4.46 4.91 -7.14
N VAL A 245 4.14 4.71 -8.42
CA VAL A 245 5.15 4.69 -9.51
C VAL A 245 4.73 5.60 -10.65
N HIS A 246 5.65 6.46 -11.09
CA HIS A 246 5.49 7.26 -12.30
C HIS A 246 6.35 6.67 -13.44
N LEU A 247 5.72 6.03 -14.42
CA LEU A 247 6.40 5.28 -15.49
C LEU A 247 7.15 6.17 -16.50
N HIS A 248 6.80 7.46 -16.58
CA HIS A 248 7.32 8.39 -17.58
C HIS A 248 8.24 9.49 -17.02
N LYS A 249 8.63 9.38 -15.73
CA LYS A 249 9.61 10.30 -15.13
C LYS A 249 11.05 9.91 -15.51
N GLY A 250 12.01 10.76 -15.13
CA GLY A 250 13.46 10.50 -15.29
C GLY A 250 13.93 9.23 -14.56
N CYS A 251 15.21 8.93 -14.68
CA CYS A 251 15.80 7.72 -14.09
C CYS A 251 15.70 7.71 -12.56
N TYR A 252 15.42 6.55 -12.01
CA TYR A 252 15.47 6.23 -10.59
C TYR A 252 15.92 4.78 -10.39
N ARG A 253 16.37 4.44 -9.19
CA ARG A 253 16.85 3.11 -8.84
C ARG A 253 15.77 2.06 -9.04
N GLY A 254 16.06 0.98 -9.76
CA GLY A 254 15.13 -0.13 -10.05
C GLY A 254 14.19 0.08 -11.25
N GLN A 255 14.21 1.27 -11.89
CA GLN A 255 13.33 1.60 -13.01
C GLN A 255 13.40 0.61 -14.18
N GLU A 256 14.60 0.08 -14.49
CA GLU A 256 14.77 -0.86 -15.61
C GLU A 256 13.90 -2.11 -15.43
N THR A 257 13.88 -2.69 -14.23
CA THR A 257 13.02 -3.85 -13.93
C THR A 257 11.55 -3.48 -14.00
N ILE A 258 11.15 -2.33 -13.45
CA ILE A 258 9.78 -1.83 -13.53
C ILE A 258 9.34 -1.72 -14.99
N ALA A 259 10.12 -1.01 -15.80
CA ALA A 259 9.82 -0.82 -17.22
C ALA A 259 9.83 -2.14 -18.02
N ARG A 260 10.77 -3.05 -17.74
CA ARG A 260 10.85 -4.35 -18.41
C ARG A 260 9.63 -5.23 -18.11
N VAL A 261 9.21 -5.33 -16.84
CA VAL A 261 8.02 -6.11 -16.48
C VAL A 261 6.76 -5.47 -17.06
N HIS A 262 6.63 -4.15 -17.00
CA HIS A 262 5.49 -3.43 -17.57
C HIS A 262 5.39 -3.62 -19.09
N ASN A 263 6.48 -3.45 -19.83
CA ASN A 263 6.46 -3.45 -21.30
C ASN A 263 6.46 -4.86 -21.91
N LEU A 264 7.20 -5.79 -21.34
CA LEU A 264 7.53 -7.08 -21.98
C LEU A 264 7.26 -8.29 -21.08
N GLY A 265 7.31 -8.09 -19.77
CA GLY A 265 7.25 -9.17 -18.79
C GLY A 265 5.86 -9.40 -18.22
N ARG A 266 5.85 -10.15 -17.15
CA ARG A 266 4.69 -10.43 -16.29
C ARG A 266 5.21 -10.62 -14.88
N PRO A 267 4.52 -10.14 -13.84
CA PRO A 267 4.93 -10.39 -12.46
C PRO A 267 4.92 -11.90 -12.16
N PRO A 268 5.86 -12.42 -11.39
CA PRO A 268 5.92 -13.85 -11.07
C PRO A 268 4.83 -14.31 -10.11
N ARG A 269 4.31 -13.39 -9.31
CA ARG A 269 3.25 -13.60 -8.32
C ARG A 269 2.14 -12.56 -8.54
N ARG A 270 1.03 -12.75 -7.86
CA ARG A 270 -0.11 -11.85 -7.91
C ARG A 270 -0.85 -11.78 -6.57
N LEU A 271 -1.39 -10.63 -6.25
CA LEU A 271 -2.28 -10.42 -5.11
C LEU A 271 -3.66 -10.99 -5.43
N VAL A 272 -4.23 -11.69 -4.45
CA VAL A 272 -5.62 -12.16 -4.45
C VAL A 272 -6.28 -11.79 -3.14
N PHE A 273 -7.59 -11.58 -3.17
CA PHE A 273 -8.42 -11.50 -1.99
C PHE A 273 -9.01 -12.89 -1.73
N LEU A 274 -9.12 -13.27 -0.45
CA LEU A 274 -9.62 -14.57 -0.04
C LEU A 274 -10.82 -14.42 0.89
N HIS A 275 -11.90 -15.12 0.57
CA HIS A 275 -12.96 -15.47 1.51
C HIS A 275 -12.57 -16.76 2.21
N LEU A 276 -12.40 -16.70 3.52
CA LEU A 276 -11.98 -17.84 4.34
C LEU A 276 -13.22 -18.53 4.95
N ASP A 277 -13.21 -19.86 4.99
CA ASP A 277 -14.28 -20.60 5.68
C ASP A 277 -14.22 -20.35 7.20
N GLY A 278 -15.26 -19.75 7.72
CA GLY A 278 -15.40 -19.47 9.16
C GLY A 278 -16.12 -20.58 9.95
N SER A 279 -16.56 -21.67 9.30
CA SER A 279 -17.40 -22.71 9.93
C SER A 279 -16.67 -23.47 11.04
N GLY A 280 -15.37 -23.66 10.89
CA GLY A 280 -14.51 -24.34 11.86
C GLY A 280 -14.07 -23.47 13.04
N HIS A 281 -14.47 -22.19 13.10
CA HIS A 281 -14.02 -21.21 14.11
C HIS A 281 -12.49 -21.04 14.18
N VAL A 282 -11.79 -21.42 13.12
CA VAL A 282 -10.34 -21.29 12.98
C VAL A 282 -10.05 -20.09 12.07
N GLN A 283 -9.21 -19.20 12.52
CA GLN A 283 -8.70 -18.11 11.71
C GLN A 283 -7.20 -18.32 11.51
N PRO A 284 -6.75 -18.55 10.26
CA PRO A 284 -5.33 -18.65 9.97
C PRO A 284 -4.60 -17.36 10.34
N GLU A 285 -3.30 -17.45 10.60
CA GLU A 285 -2.46 -16.28 10.86
C GLU A 285 -1.81 -15.76 9.58
N ALA A 286 -1.45 -14.47 9.57
CA ALA A 286 -0.61 -13.92 8.51
C ALA A 286 0.73 -14.66 8.46
N GLY A 287 1.19 -15.01 7.26
CA GLY A 287 2.35 -15.87 7.04
C GLY A 287 1.99 -17.33 6.74
N ALA A 288 0.74 -17.74 6.94
CA ALA A 288 0.29 -19.10 6.63
C ALA A 288 0.43 -19.43 5.14
N GLU A 289 0.74 -20.70 4.85
CA GLU A 289 0.83 -21.18 3.47
C GLU A 289 -0.54 -21.25 2.80
N VAL A 290 -0.62 -20.76 1.56
CA VAL A 290 -1.75 -21.01 0.67
C VAL A 290 -1.43 -22.20 -0.21
N LEU A 291 -2.33 -23.19 -0.21
CA LEU A 291 -2.15 -24.48 -0.85
C LEU A 291 -3.12 -24.65 -2.01
N LEU A 292 -2.66 -25.32 -3.06
CA LEU A 292 -3.47 -25.88 -4.16
C LEU A 292 -3.06 -27.35 -4.33
N ASP A 293 -4.01 -28.25 -4.23
CA ASP A 293 -3.78 -29.71 -4.28
C ASP A 293 -2.65 -30.15 -3.33
N GLY A 294 -2.64 -29.62 -2.09
CA GLY A 294 -1.66 -29.93 -1.05
C GLY A 294 -0.27 -29.32 -1.27
N ARG A 295 -0.06 -28.50 -2.30
CA ARG A 295 1.22 -27.86 -2.59
C ARG A 295 1.19 -26.38 -2.28
N ALA A 296 2.23 -25.85 -1.62
CA ALA A 296 2.36 -24.44 -1.35
C ALA A 296 2.49 -23.62 -2.65
N VAL A 297 1.52 -22.74 -2.87
CA VAL A 297 1.43 -21.87 -4.05
C VAL A 297 1.50 -20.39 -3.70
N GLY A 298 1.41 -20.04 -2.42
CA GLY A 298 1.43 -18.65 -1.97
C GLY A 298 1.49 -18.53 -0.46
N THR A 299 1.31 -17.30 0.01
CA THR A 299 1.31 -16.94 1.43
C THR A 299 0.13 -16.02 1.71
N LEU A 300 -0.61 -16.29 2.78
CA LEU A 300 -1.61 -15.38 3.35
C LEU A 300 -0.85 -14.22 4.00
N THR A 301 -1.02 -13.01 3.48
CA THR A 301 -0.24 -11.85 3.94
C THR A 301 -1.00 -11.02 4.96
N SER A 302 -2.31 -10.95 4.80
CA SER A 302 -3.22 -10.28 5.73
C SER A 302 -4.44 -11.13 6.00
N VAL A 303 -4.94 -11.06 7.22
CA VAL A 303 -6.18 -11.72 7.64
C VAL A 303 -6.96 -10.80 8.55
N ALA A 304 -8.26 -10.75 8.36
CA ALA A 304 -9.17 -9.94 9.14
C ALA A 304 -10.53 -10.61 9.28
N ARG A 305 -11.29 -10.21 10.31
CA ARG A 305 -12.70 -10.55 10.41
C ARG A 305 -13.54 -9.34 10.03
N HIS A 306 -14.10 -9.37 8.84
CA HIS A 306 -14.94 -8.29 8.35
C HIS A 306 -16.37 -8.40 8.91
N HIS A 307 -16.99 -7.25 9.21
CA HIS A 307 -18.30 -7.21 9.89
C HIS A 307 -19.48 -7.71 9.03
N GLU A 308 -19.31 -7.81 7.71
CA GLU A 308 -20.31 -8.33 6.79
C GLU A 308 -19.80 -9.59 6.07
N LEU A 309 -18.55 -9.59 5.60
CA LEU A 309 -17.98 -10.69 4.79
C LEU A 309 -17.46 -11.86 5.63
N GLY A 310 -17.41 -11.71 6.97
CA GLY A 310 -16.81 -12.73 7.83
C GLY A 310 -15.28 -12.76 7.75
N PRO A 311 -14.63 -13.93 7.88
CA PRO A 311 -13.18 -14.04 7.76
C PRO A 311 -12.72 -13.80 6.32
N VAL A 312 -11.79 -12.85 6.15
CA VAL A 312 -11.23 -12.46 4.84
C VAL A 312 -9.72 -12.30 4.93
N GLY A 313 -9.03 -12.35 3.79
CA GLY A 313 -7.59 -12.14 3.74
C GLY A 313 -7.09 -11.60 2.42
N LEU A 314 -5.85 -11.12 2.42
CA LEU A 314 -5.06 -10.92 1.21
C LEU A 314 -3.96 -11.97 1.16
N ALA A 315 -3.67 -12.48 -0.03
CA ALA A 315 -2.58 -13.43 -0.24
C ALA A 315 -1.80 -13.09 -1.50
N VAL A 316 -0.49 -13.38 -1.46
CA VAL A 316 0.36 -13.31 -2.63
C VAL A 316 0.62 -14.73 -3.12
N VAL A 317 0.06 -15.07 -4.28
CA VAL A 317 0.15 -16.41 -4.87
C VAL A 317 1.01 -16.41 -6.14
N LYS A 318 1.51 -17.58 -6.54
CA LYS A 318 2.19 -17.74 -7.83
C LYS A 318 1.24 -17.34 -8.96
N ARG A 319 1.73 -16.63 -9.97
CA ARG A 319 0.93 -16.19 -11.12
C ARG A 319 0.24 -17.35 -11.85
N SER A 320 0.85 -18.54 -11.84
CA SER A 320 0.34 -19.74 -12.51
C SER A 320 -0.85 -20.42 -11.81
N VAL A 321 -1.24 -19.97 -10.63
CA VAL A 321 -2.44 -20.47 -9.94
C VAL A 321 -3.66 -20.08 -10.78
N PRO A 322 -4.53 -21.01 -11.17
CA PRO A 322 -5.77 -20.70 -11.89
C PRO A 322 -6.65 -19.73 -11.10
N GLU A 323 -7.33 -18.84 -11.79
CA GLU A 323 -8.15 -17.79 -11.14
C GLU A 323 -9.43 -18.33 -10.49
N ASP A 324 -9.89 -19.48 -10.95
CA ASP A 324 -11.05 -20.22 -10.46
C ASP A 324 -10.69 -21.38 -9.51
N ALA A 325 -9.41 -21.52 -9.15
CA ALA A 325 -8.98 -22.60 -8.25
C ALA A 325 -9.52 -22.39 -6.84
N GLU A 326 -10.05 -23.44 -6.24
CA GLU A 326 -10.32 -23.52 -4.81
C GLU A 326 -8.98 -23.68 -4.07
N LEU A 327 -8.73 -22.82 -3.12
CA LEU A 327 -7.50 -22.78 -2.34
C LEU A 327 -7.77 -23.26 -0.92
N VAL A 328 -6.69 -23.65 -0.25
CA VAL A 328 -6.71 -23.98 1.17
C VAL A 328 -5.62 -23.17 1.86
N VAL A 329 -5.94 -22.60 3.01
CA VAL A 329 -4.95 -21.94 3.86
C VAL A 329 -4.59 -22.85 5.01
N ALA A 330 -3.32 -23.14 5.17
CA ALA A 330 -2.82 -23.90 6.31
C ALA A 330 -2.89 -23.04 7.58
N GLY A 331 -3.64 -23.50 8.58
CA GLY A 331 -3.70 -22.91 9.92
C GLY A 331 -3.02 -23.81 10.94
N ASP A 332 -2.81 -23.28 12.13
CA ASP A 332 -2.40 -24.01 13.30
C ASP A 332 -3.36 -23.74 14.45
N VAL A 333 -3.84 -24.75 15.12
CA VAL A 333 -4.65 -24.65 16.33
C VAL A 333 -4.03 -25.51 17.41
N SER A 334 -3.42 -24.87 18.40
CA SER A 334 -2.79 -25.56 19.53
C SER A 334 -1.72 -26.59 19.13
N GLY A 335 -0.99 -26.33 18.02
CA GLY A 335 0.04 -27.22 17.50
C GLY A 335 -0.47 -28.28 16.51
N GLU A 336 -1.76 -28.28 16.20
CA GLU A 336 -2.34 -29.12 15.15
C GLU A 336 -2.55 -28.33 13.85
N ARG A 337 -2.05 -28.87 12.74
CA ARG A 337 -2.29 -28.29 11.41
C ARG A 337 -3.74 -28.44 11.02
N VAL A 338 -4.38 -27.32 10.73
CA VAL A 338 -5.77 -27.26 10.27
C VAL A 338 -5.79 -26.65 8.86
N GLU A 339 -6.67 -27.13 8.02
CA GLU A 339 -6.90 -26.61 6.68
C GLU A 339 -8.19 -25.79 6.66
N VAL A 340 -8.08 -24.54 6.21
CA VAL A 340 -9.22 -23.62 6.04
C VAL A 340 -9.45 -23.40 4.56
N ALA A 341 -10.63 -23.79 4.07
CA ALA A 341 -10.99 -23.56 2.67
C ALA A 341 -11.05 -22.05 2.36
N ALA A 342 -10.60 -21.68 1.18
CA ALA A 342 -10.49 -20.30 0.77
C ALA A 342 -10.92 -20.13 -0.71
N ALA A 343 -11.98 -19.33 -0.94
CA ALA A 343 -12.38 -18.90 -2.26
C ALA A 343 -11.63 -17.60 -2.62
N GLN A 344 -11.03 -17.56 -3.82
CA GLN A 344 -10.28 -16.38 -4.24
C GLN A 344 -11.11 -15.44 -5.10
N GLU A 345 -10.90 -14.13 -4.91
CA GLU A 345 -11.23 -13.09 -5.86
C GLU A 345 -9.94 -12.51 -6.47
N VAL A 346 -10.00 -12.26 -7.77
CA VAL A 346 -8.84 -11.77 -8.51
C VAL A 346 -8.62 -10.29 -8.25
N VAL A 347 -7.50 -9.94 -7.60
CA VAL A 347 -7.05 -8.55 -7.50
C VAL A 347 -6.12 -8.23 -8.67
N VAL A 348 -5.07 -9.03 -8.87
CA VAL A 348 -4.18 -8.93 -10.03
C VAL A 348 -4.40 -10.15 -10.89
N PRO A 349 -4.82 -10.00 -12.17
CA PRO A 349 -5.06 -11.11 -13.08
C PRO A 349 -3.83 -11.97 -13.34
N GLY A 350 -4.04 -13.27 -13.56
CA GLY A 350 -3.00 -14.23 -13.91
C GLY A 350 -2.29 -13.92 -15.24
N GLU A 351 -2.96 -13.20 -16.15
CA GLU A 351 -2.31 -12.67 -17.35
C GLU A 351 -1.15 -11.73 -17.03
N GLY A 352 -1.23 -10.99 -15.93
CA GLY A 352 -0.16 -10.10 -15.45
C GLY A 352 0.18 -8.99 -16.44
N VAL A 353 -0.84 -8.43 -17.09
CA VAL A 353 -0.72 -7.35 -18.08
C VAL A 353 -1.44 -6.11 -17.55
N SER A 354 -0.78 -4.96 -17.61
CA SER A 354 -1.41 -3.70 -17.21
C SER A 354 -2.42 -3.22 -18.24
N ALA A 355 -3.37 -2.40 -17.79
CA ALA A 355 -4.39 -1.80 -18.66
C ALA A 355 -3.81 -0.96 -19.79
N ASP A 356 -2.65 -0.32 -19.54
CA ASP A 356 -2.01 0.63 -20.48
C ASP A 356 -0.74 0.04 -21.11
N ARG A 357 -0.63 -1.28 -21.16
CA ARG A 357 0.54 -1.91 -21.75
C ARG A 357 0.67 -1.51 -23.22
N PRO A 358 1.84 -1.00 -23.65
CA PRO A 358 2.07 -0.72 -25.07
C PRO A 358 1.81 -1.94 -25.95
N ALA A 359 1.11 -1.76 -27.05
CA ALA A 359 0.92 -2.83 -28.03
C ALA A 359 2.30 -3.40 -28.46
N ALA A 360 2.39 -4.72 -28.55
CA ALA A 360 3.60 -5.37 -29.03
C ALA A 360 3.93 -4.80 -30.43
N ARG A 361 5.12 -4.21 -30.59
CA ARG A 361 5.59 -3.82 -31.92
C ARG A 361 5.64 -5.11 -32.74
N GLY A 362 4.83 -5.18 -33.79
CA GLY A 362 4.87 -6.28 -34.75
C GLY A 362 6.31 -6.49 -35.24
N PRO A 363 6.65 -7.69 -35.72
CA PRO A 363 7.99 -7.95 -36.23
C PRO A 363 8.32 -6.88 -37.26
N LEU A 364 9.49 -6.22 -37.06
CA LEU A 364 10.03 -5.30 -38.05
C LEU A 364 10.21 -6.10 -39.34
N THR A 365 9.26 -5.94 -40.27
CA THR A 365 9.48 -6.38 -41.65
C THR A 365 10.66 -5.60 -42.16
N ARG A 366 11.87 -6.20 -42.13
CA ARG A 366 12.98 -5.71 -42.91
C ARG A 366 12.52 -5.71 -44.34
N GLY A 367 12.24 -4.52 -44.88
CA GLY A 367 12.10 -4.32 -46.31
C GLY A 367 13.38 -4.78 -46.99
N LEU A 368 13.35 -6.00 -47.51
CA LEU A 368 14.31 -6.42 -48.51
C LEU A 368 14.07 -5.54 -49.74
N SER A 369 14.89 -4.51 -49.88
CA SER A 369 15.03 -3.80 -51.14
C SER A 369 15.45 -4.80 -52.19
N ALA A 370 14.59 -5.08 -53.15
CA ALA A 370 14.94 -5.88 -54.32
C ALA A 370 16.12 -5.21 -55.08
N PRO A 371 17.10 -5.97 -55.56
CA PRO A 371 18.18 -5.41 -56.39
C PRO A 371 17.58 -4.91 -57.69
N GLY A 372 17.89 -3.65 -58.03
CA GLY A 372 17.46 -3.02 -59.26
C GLY A 372 17.95 -3.80 -60.46
N SER A 373 17.05 -4.12 -61.38
CA SER A 373 17.35 -4.64 -62.70
C SER A 373 18.11 -3.58 -63.51
N LEU A 374 19.36 -3.88 -63.86
CA LEU A 374 20.08 -3.17 -64.90
C LEU A 374 19.39 -3.45 -66.23
N GLY A 375 18.79 -2.43 -66.83
CA GLY A 375 18.34 -2.45 -68.20
C GLY A 375 19.51 -2.34 -69.16
N PRO A 376 19.39 -2.88 -70.41
CA PRO A 376 20.49 -2.93 -71.32
C PRO A 376 20.74 -1.57 -71.98
N ALA A 377 22.05 -1.28 -72.18
CA ALA A 377 22.55 -0.19 -72.99
C ALA A 377 22.20 -0.38 -74.45
N LEU A 378 21.75 0.66 -75.13
CA LEU A 378 22.01 1.01 -76.54
C LEU A 378 22.26 2.50 -76.62
#